data_f40bd54d8d4f04f1684132f81fb7a917
#
_entry.id   f40bd54d8d4f04f1684132f81fb7a917
#
_cell.length_a   1.000
_cell.length_b   1.000
_cell.length_c   1.000
_cell.angle_alpha   90.00
_cell.angle_beta   90.00
_cell.angle_gamma   90.00
#
_symmetry.space_group_name_H-M   'P 1'
#
loop_
_entity.id
_entity.type
_entity.pdbx_description
1 polymer ?
#
loop_
_entity_poly.entity_id
_entity_poly.type
_entity_poly.pdbx_seq_one_letter_code
_entity_poly.pdbx_strand_id
1 'polypeptide(L)'
;KKSLFLIPAAAALSLPAAAVVRTVLTPNKRSDYAAPEAGDYALELARKLSEMVRYETVSHANVDEAEKFLGFHKVLERLFPLVHEKLEKTVIDGNLLFKWKGTGDGMPILLMSHQDVVPAEGKWEHEPFSGDIADGKVWGRGTSDTKASVMAFFQAVEELLKEGYTPKCDVYLASSCTEEWAGDGAPKIVKELQHLSLI
;
A
#
# COMPACT_ATOMS: atom_id res chain seq x y z
N LYS A 1 -16.14 4.75 -53.86
CA LYS A 1 -15.66 5.51 -52.66
C LYS A 1 -16.23 5.01 -51.32
N LYS A 2 -16.97 3.89 -51.27
CA LYS A 2 -17.58 3.35 -50.02
C LYS A 2 -16.76 2.22 -49.36
N SER A 3 -15.68 1.74 -49.98
CA SER A 3 -14.92 0.60 -49.47
C SER A 3 -13.79 0.98 -48.46
N LEU A 4 -13.41 2.26 -48.42
CA LEU A 4 -12.26 2.70 -47.59
C LEU A 4 -12.58 2.84 -46.08
N PHE A 5 -13.88 2.93 -45.71
CA PHE A 5 -14.31 3.07 -44.31
C PHE A 5 -14.66 1.74 -43.64
N LEU A 6 -14.80 0.65 -44.37
CA LEU A 6 -15.13 -0.65 -43.79
C LEU A 6 -13.92 -1.38 -43.19
N ILE A 7 -12.73 -1.17 -43.76
CA ILE A 7 -11.50 -1.83 -43.30
C ILE A 7 -11.08 -1.37 -41.86
N PRO A 8 -11.04 -0.08 -41.52
CA PRO A 8 -10.71 0.33 -40.16
C PRO A 8 -11.77 -0.04 -39.13
N ALA A 9 -13.06 -0.06 -39.51
CA ALA A 9 -14.14 -0.50 -38.62
C ALA A 9 -14.09 -2.01 -38.34
N ALA A 10 -13.79 -2.83 -39.34
CA ALA A 10 -13.59 -4.26 -39.15
C ALA A 10 -12.35 -4.56 -38.32
N ALA A 11 -11.27 -3.84 -38.51
CA ALA A 11 -10.07 -3.95 -37.65
C ALA A 11 -10.32 -3.50 -36.20
N ALA A 12 -11.08 -2.43 -36.02
CA ALA A 12 -11.45 -1.93 -34.66
C ALA A 12 -12.36 -2.91 -33.90
N LEU A 13 -13.20 -3.67 -34.58
CA LEU A 13 -14.05 -4.71 -33.97
C LEU A 13 -13.33 -6.04 -33.79
N SER A 14 -12.30 -6.33 -34.57
CA SER A 14 -11.56 -7.60 -34.46
C SER A 14 -10.63 -7.66 -33.21
N LEU A 15 -10.06 -6.54 -32.79
CA LEU A 15 -9.21 -6.49 -31.63
C LEU A 15 -9.94 -6.83 -30.30
N PRO A 16 -11.08 -6.22 -29.97
CA PRO A 16 -11.83 -6.61 -28.77
C PRO A 16 -12.39 -8.04 -28.87
N ALA A 17 -12.84 -8.49 -30.06
CA ALA A 17 -13.27 -9.87 -30.24
C ALA A 17 -12.11 -10.86 -30.02
N ALA A 18 -10.93 -10.60 -30.56
CA ALA A 18 -9.74 -11.41 -30.32
C ALA A 18 -9.32 -11.42 -28.84
N ALA A 19 -9.41 -10.29 -28.14
CA ALA A 19 -9.13 -10.19 -26.72
C ALA A 19 -10.11 -11.03 -25.89
N VAL A 20 -11.41 -10.97 -26.18
CA VAL A 20 -12.44 -11.80 -25.51
C VAL A 20 -12.19 -13.28 -25.76
N VAL A 21 -11.96 -13.69 -27.01
CA VAL A 21 -11.67 -15.08 -27.35
C VAL A 21 -10.42 -15.56 -26.62
N ARG A 22 -9.34 -14.77 -26.62
CA ARG A 22 -8.11 -15.10 -25.92
C ARG A 22 -8.34 -15.25 -24.40
N THR A 23 -9.13 -14.34 -23.80
CA THR A 23 -9.45 -14.41 -22.36
C THR A 23 -10.24 -15.67 -22.04
N VAL A 24 -11.26 -16.01 -22.84
CA VAL A 24 -12.09 -17.22 -22.65
C VAL A 24 -11.28 -18.51 -22.85
N LEU A 25 -10.38 -18.52 -23.84
CA LEU A 25 -9.55 -19.69 -24.14
C LEU A 25 -8.30 -19.81 -23.27
N THR A 26 -7.93 -18.76 -22.52
CA THR A 26 -6.80 -18.82 -21.60
C THR A 26 -7.19 -19.66 -20.40
N PRO A 27 -6.52 -20.80 -20.15
CA PRO A 27 -6.82 -21.62 -18.98
C PRO A 27 -6.65 -20.80 -17.71
N ASN A 28 -7.66 -20.82 -16.85
CA ASN A 28 -7.55 -20.24 -15.51
C ASN A 28 -6.63 -21.15 -14.70
N LYS A 29 -5.32 -20.86 -14.71
CA LYS A 29 -4.34 -21.57 -13.88
C LYS A 29 -4.58 -21.15 -12.44
N ARG A 30 -5.44 -21.87 -11.73
CA ARG A 30 -5.45 -21.80 -10.29
C ARG A 30 -4.09 -22.26 -9.79
N SER A 31 -3.51 -21.50 -8.91
CA SER A 31 -2.30 -21.93 -8.21
C SER A 31 -2.69 -23.10 -7.30
N ASP A 32 -1.99 -24.21 -7.45
CA ASP A 32 -2.09 -25.35 -6.51
C ASP A 32 -1.28 -25.07 -5.23
N TYR A 33 -0.88 -23.81 -5.03
CA TYR A 33 -0.15 -23.39 -3.85
C TYR A 33 -1.07 -23.51 -2.63
N ALA A 34 -0.77 -24.49 -1.80
CA ALA A 34 -1.32 -24.56 -0.45
C ALA A 34 -0.54 -23.56 0.43
N ALA A 35 -1.23 -22.58 0.99
CA ALA A 35 -0.58 -21.70 1.97
C ALA A 35 -0.01 -22.55 3.10
N PRO A 36 1.23 -22.31 3.55
CA PRO A 36 1.78 -22.98 4.72
C PRO A 36 0.89 -22.72 5.94
N GLU A 37 0.88 -23.65 6.89
CA GLU A 37 0.19 -23.44 8.16
C GLU A 37 0.73 -22.16 8.83
N ALA A 38 -0.17 -21.34 9.34
CA ALA A 38 0.18 -20.10 10.01
C ALA A 38 0.88 -20.42 11.34
N GLY A 39 2.20 -20.24 11.39
CA GLY A 39 2.98 -20.31 12.63
C GLY A 39 2.84 -19.04 13.49
N ASP A 40 3.52 -19.04 14.64
CA ASP A 40 3.51 -17.91 15.59
C ASP A 40 3.89 -16.58 14.95
N TYR A 41 4.84 -16.59 14.01
CA TYR A 41 5.24 -15.40 13.27
C TYR A 41 4.10 -14.82 12.41
N ALA A 42 3.35 -15.67 11.72
CA ALA A 42 2.20 -15.21 10.95
C ALA A 42 1.11 -14.60 11.85
N LEU A 43 0.91 -15.15 13.05
CA LEU A 43 0.01 -14.59 14.06
C LEU A 43 0.50 -13.25 14.59
N GLU A 44 1.80 -13.06 14.78
CA GLU A 44 2.38 -11.77 15.15
C GLU A 44 2.08 -10.71 14.09
N LEU A 45 2.32 -11.03 12.81
CA LEU A 45 2.00 -10.14 11.68
C LEU A 45 0.50 -9.82 11.61
N ALA A 46 -0.34 -10.84 11.78
CA ALA A 46 -1.79 -10.68 11.79
C ALA A 46 -2.25 -9.72 12.92
N ARG A 47 -1.65 -9.81 14.11
CA ARG A 47 -1.94 -8.89 15.23
C ARG A 47 -1.54 -7.45 14.90
N LYS A 48 -0.37 -7.24 14.30
CA LYS A 48 0.06 -5.90 13.86
C LYS A 48 -0.91 -5.31 12.83
N LEU A 49 -1.28 -6.10 11.82
CA LEU A 49 -2.26 -5.65 10.82
C LEU A 49 -3.62 -5.38 11.45
N SER A 50 -4.10 -6.26 12.33
CA SER A 50 -5.33 -6.08 13.09
C SER A 50 -5.34 -4.74 13.82
N GLU A 51 -4.26 -4.39 14.49
CA GLU A 51 -4.13 -3.14 15.22
C GLU A 51 -4.15 -1.91 14.30
N MET A 52 -3.50 -2.01 13.15
CA MET A 52 -3.55 -0.96 12.12
C MET A 52 -4.97 -0.80 11.54
N VAL A 53 -5.70 -1.90 11.33
CA VAL A 53 -7.09 -1.90 10.83
C VAL A 53 -8.05 -1.26 11.82
N ARG A 54 -7.87 -1.51 13.12
CA ARG A 54 -8.70 -0.91 14.19
C ARG A 54 -8.63 0.60 14.26
N TYR A 55 -7.56 1.19 13.76
CA TYR A 55 -7.47 2.64 13.65
C TYR A 55 -8.18 3.11 12.38
N GLU A 56 -9.30 3.78 12.53
CA GLU A 56 -10.08 4.29 11.42
C GLU A 56 -9.35 5.43 10.70
N THR A 57 -9.00 5.21 9.44
CA THR A 57 -8.31 6.20 8.57
C THR A 57 -9.15 6.52 7.34
N VAL A 58 -10.46 6.57 7.48
CA VAL A 58 -11.35 7.00 6.39
C VAL A 58 -10.99 8.42 5.98
N SER A 59 -10.73 8.60 4.69
CA SER A 59 -10.47 9.91 4.08
C SER A 59 -11.71 10.39 3.31
N HIS A 60 -11.83 11.70 3.13
CA HIS A 60 -12.92 12.32 2.39
C HIS A 60 -12.38 13.37 1.43
N ALA A 61 -13.00 13.45 0.25
CA ALA A 61 -12.62 14.44 -0.76
C ALA A 61 -12.75 15.88 -0.22
N ASN A 62 -11.70 16.69 -0.43
CA ASN A 62 -11.66 18.10 -0.06
C ASN A 62 -11.82 18.39 1.45
N VAL A 63 -11.52 17.43 2.32
CA VAL A 63 -11.51 17.61 3.77
C VAL A 63 -10.08 17.50 4.27
N ASP A 64 -9.64 18.46 5.08
CA ASP A 64 -8.36 18.37 5.77
C ASP A 64 -8.52 17.51 7.03
N GLU A 65 -7.96 16.32 6.99
CA GLU A 65 -8.01 15.34 8.06
C GLU A 65 -6.61 14.94 8.55
N ALA A 66 -5.61 15.78 8.32
CA ALA A 66 -4.21 15.48 8.65
C ALA A 66 -4.02 15.00 10.08
N GLU A 67 -4.73 15.59 11.06
CA GLU A 67 -4.63 15.19 12.48
C GLU A 67 -5.05 13.74 12.74
N LYS A 68 -6.05 13.22 12.02
CA LYS A 68 -6.45 11.81 12.09
C LYS A 68 -5.26 10.90 11.78
N PHE A 69 -4.53 11.22 10.74
CA PHE A 69 -3.37 10.45 10.32
C PHE A 69 -2.20 10.54 11.30
N LEU A 70 -2.00 11.68 11.98
CA LEU A 70 -1.01 11.79 13.04
C LEU A 70 -1.28 10.81 14.19
N GLY A 71 -2.54 10.51 14.49
CA GLY A 71 -2.92 9.47 15.44
C GLY A 71 -2.54 8.07 14.95
N PHE A 72 -2.76 7.77 13.67
CA PHE A 72 -2.34 6.51 13.06
C PHE A 72 -0.82 6.34 13.04
N HIS A 73 -0.06 7.45 12.83
CA HIS A 73 1.41 7.43 12.89
C HIS A 73 1.93 6.95 14.25
N LYS A 74 1.22 7.25 15.37
CA LYS A 74 1.58 6.73 16.69
C LYS A 74 1.37 5.21 16.81
N VAL A 75 0.40 4.67 16.08
CA VAL A 75 0.23 3.21 15.99
C VAL A 75 1.43 2.61 15.25
N LEU A 76 1.84 3.17 14.12
CA LEU A 76 3.01 2.72 13.37
C LEU A 76 4.29 2.83 14.21
N GLU A 77 4.49 3.92 14.94
CA GLU A 77 5.65 4.13 15.82
C GLU A 77 5.76 3.05 16.89
N ARG A 78 4.64 2.66 17.49
CA ARG A 78 4.61 1.60 18.49
C ARG A 78 4.85 0.21 17.91
N LEU A 79 4.35 -0.05 16.70
CA LEU A 79 4.49 -1.35 16.03
C LEU A 79 5.87 -1.55 15.38
N PHE A 80 6.53 -0.46 14.98
CA PHE A 80 7.80 -0.45 14.24
C PHE A 80 8.78 0.58 14.86
N PRO A 81 9.22 0.36 16.10
CA PRO A 81 10.01 1.36 16.83
C PRO A 81 11.38 1.63 16.21
N LEU A 82 12.06 0.61 15.65
CA LEU A 82 13.37 0.81 15.04
C LEU A 82 13.29 1.62 13.74
N VAL A 83 12.24 1.44 12.93
CA VAL A 83 11.99 2.29 11.77
C VAL A 83 11.91 3.76 12.20
N HIS A 84 11.18 4.06 13.27
CA HIS A 84 11.00 5.42 13.75
C HIS A 84 12.24 5.98 14.50
N GLU A 85 13.06 5.12 15.07
CA GLU A 85 14.30 5.53 15.73
C GLU A 85 15.46 5.76 14.76
N LYS A 86 15.57 4.92 13.73
CA LYS A 86 16.76 4.85 12.88
C LYS A 86 16.62 5.56 11.54
N LEU A 87 15.41 5.76 11.03
CA LEU A 87 15.17 6.43 9.76
C LEU A 87 14.82 7.91 9.96
N GLU A 88 15.23 8.72 9.01
CA GLU A 88 14.81 10.12 8.95
C GLU A 88 13.33 10.19 8.56
N LYS A 89 12.48 10.76 9.44
CA LYS A 89 11.02 10.88 9.24
C LYS A 89 10.63 12.29 8.85
N THR A 90 9.89 12.42 7.75
CA THR A 90 9.21 13.66 7.34
C THR A 90 7.70 13.45 7.32
N VAL A 91 6.95 14.38 7.87
CA VAL A 91 5.48 14.41 7.81
C VAL A 91 5.04 15.59 6.96
N ILE A 92 4.19 15.32 5.97
CA ILE A 92 3.72 16.30 4.99
C ILE A 92 2.19 16.25 4.95
N ASP A 93 1.53 17.12 5.72
CA ASP A 93 0.06 17.19 5.79
C ASP A 93 -0.60 15.79 5.98
N GLY A 94 -0.13 15.03 6.97
CA GLY A 94 -0.61 13.68 7.24
C GLY A 94 0.03 12.56 6.41
N ASN A 95 0.76 12.89 5.34
CA ASN A 95 1.54 11.91 4.59
C ASN A 95 2.86 11.60 5.31
N LEU A 96 3.37 10.39 5.14
CA LEU A 96 4.64 9.94 5.69
C LEU A 96 5.69 9.74 4.61
N LEU A 97 6.91 10.18 4.88
CA LEU A 97 8.09 9.85 4.12
C LEU A 97 9.21 9.50 5.10
N PHE A 98 9.76 8.30 4.99
CA PHE A 98 10.96 7.91 5.72
C PHE A 98 12.12 7.71 4.77
N LYS A 99 13.31 8.09 5.21
CA LYS A 99 14.57 7.86 4.50
C LYS A 99 15.47 6.96 5.32
N TRP A 100 15.80 5.81 4.77
CA TRP A 100 16.84 4.92 5.28
C TRP A 100 18.12 5.15 4.49
N LYS A 101 19.09 5.77 5.13
CA LYS A 101 20.37 6.12 4.50
C LYS A 101 21.17 4.88 4.15
N GLY A 102 21.55 4.77 2.87
CA GLY A 102 22.44 3.74 2.37
C GLY A 102 23.92 4.05 2.55
N THR A 103 24.77 3.05 2.31
CA THR A 103 26.24 3.17 2.40
C THR A 103 26.90 3.71 1.13
N GLY A 104 26.18 3.75 0.02
CA GLY A 104 26.68 4.19 -1.29
C GLY A 104 25.74 5.20 -1.94
N ASP A 105 26.10 5.60 -3.17
CA ASP A 105 25.46 6.61 -4.01
C ASP A 105 24.65 6.01 -5.18
N GLY A 106 24.25 4.74 -5.05
CA GLY A 106 23.42 4.07 -6.03
C GLY A 106 22.03 4.70 -6.14
N MET A 107 21.32 4.41 -7.23
CA MET A 107 19.94 4.86 -7.43
C MET A 107 19.06 4.47 -6.23
N PRO A 108 18.35 5.41 -5.63
CA PRO A 108 17.49 5.13 -4.48
C PRO A 108 16.30 4.23 -4.85
N ILE A 109 15.78 3.55 -3.85
CA ILE A 109 14.56 2.73 -3.95
C ILE A 109 13.42 3.46 -3.23
N LEU A 110 12.27 3.58 -3.87
CA LEU A 110 11.03 4.07 -3.26
C LEU A 110 10.03 2.93 -3.12
N LEU A 111 9.62 2.64 -1.89
CA LEU A 111 8.48 1.79 -1.56
C LEU A 111 7.31 2.71 -1.18
N MET A 112 6.21 2.61 -1.91
CA MET A 112 5.07 3.51 -1.73
C MET A 112 3.77 2.73 -1.55
N SER A 113 2.93 3.23 -0.65
CA SER A 113 1.57 2.74 -0.38
C SER A 113 0.73 3.90 0.16
N HIS A 114 -0.51 3.62 0.58
CA HIS A 114 -1.34 4.60 1.26
C HIS A 114 -1.89 4.08 2.59
N GLN A 115 -2.28 4.99 3.45
CA GLN A 115 -2.76 4.70 4.80
C GLN A 115 -4.24 5.01 4.97
N ASP A 116 -4.82 5.78 4.06
CA ASP A 116 -6.24 6.06 4.05
C ASP A 116 -7.06 4.90 3.49
N VAL A 117 -8.35 4.95 3.75
CA VAL A 117 -9.33 3.96 3.31
C VAL A 117 -10.64 4.66 2.94
N VAL A 118 -11.41 4.08 2.02
CA VAL A 118 -12.77 4.53 1.73
C VAL A 118 -13.72 4.24 2.89
N PRO A 119 -14.87 4.97 2.99
CA PRO A 119 -15.92 4.66 3.94
C PRO A 119 -16.38 3.20 3.87
N ALA A 120 -16.81 2.66 5.01
CA ALA A 120 -17.32 1.31 5.11
C ALA A 120 -18.85 1.35 5.17
N GLU A 121 -19.48 1.15 4.02
CA GLU A 121 -20.93 1.15 3.89
C GLU A 121 -21.48 -0.28 3.77
N GLY A 122 -22.79 -0.44 4.02
CA GLY A 122 -23.52 -1.70 3.84
C GLY A 122 -23.38 -2.66 5.01
N LYS A 123 -23.67 -3.96 4.74
CA LYS A 123 -23.57 -5.03 5.73
C LYS A 123 -22.21 -5.72 5.62
N TRP A 124 -21.58 -5.92 6.75
CA TRP A 124 -20.31 -6.60 6.88
C TRP A 124 -20.48 -7.87 7.70
N GLU A 125 -19.69 -8.90 7.39
CA GLU A 125 -19.63 -10.13 8.17
C GLU A 125 -18.95 -9.91 9.52
N HIS A 126 -17.90 -9.07 9.52
CA HIS A 126 -17.20 -8.56 10.70
C HIS A 126 -17.26 -7.03 10.66
N GLU A 127 -17.32 -6.37 11.81
CA GLU A 127 -17.32 -4.90 11.86
C GLU A 127 -16.11 -4.32 11.12
N PRO A 128 -16.29 -3.30 10.27
CA PRO A 128 -15.27 -2.80 9.34
C PRO A 128 -13.93 -2.45 9.97
N PHE A 129 -13.94 -1.98 11.21
CA PHE A 129 -12.75 -1.58 11.95
C PHE A 129 -12.49 -2.45 13.19
N SER A 130 -13.03 -3.68 13.23
CA SER A 130 -12.77 -4.62 14.33
C SER A 130 -11.34 -5.17 14.29
N GLY A 131 -10.77 -5.35 13.09
CA GLY A 131 -9.49 -6.02 12.92
C GLY A 131 -9.53 -7.47 13.39
N ASP A 132 -10.70 -8.14 13.32
CA ASP A 132 -10.86 -9.51 13.78
C ASP A 132 -9.90 -10.46 13.07
N ILE A 133 -9.32 -11.38 13.86
CA ILE A 133 -8.50 -12.47 13.34
C ILE A 133 -9.30 -13.74 13.48
N ALA A 134 -9.90 -14.17 12.37
CA ALA A 134 -10.77 -15.35 12.32
C ALA A 134 -10.55 -16.11 11.00
N ASP A 135 -10.71 -17.43 11.01
CA ASP A 135 -10.61 -18.30 9.85
C ASP A 135 -9.32 -18.13 9.04
N GLY A 136 -8.20 -17.90 9.72
CA GLY A 136 -6.89 -17.68 9.09
C GLY A 136 -6.75 -16.36 8.33
N LYS A 137 -7.62 -15.37 8.61
CA LYS A 137 -7.66 -14.05 7.96
C LYS A 137 -7.71 -12.93 8.99
N VAL A 138 -7.27 -11.74 8.58
CA VAL A 138 -7.56 -10.48 9.27
C VAL A 138 -8.71 -9.81 8.53
N TRP A 139 -9.79 -9.53 9.24
CA TRP A 139 -10.99 -8.93 8.69
C TRP A 139 -11.02 -7.42 8.94
N GLY A 140 -11.43 -6.66 7.95
CA GLY A 140 -11.70 -5.24 8.11
C GLY A 140 -11.38 -4.38 6.89
N ARG A 141 -11.85 -3.13 6.90
CA ARG A 141 -11.60 -2.11 5.87
C ARG A 141 -10.11 -1.74 5.86
N GLY A 142 -9.50 -1.75 4.67
CA GLY A 142 -8.08 -1.44 4.52
C GLY A 142 -7.13 -2.62 4.75
N THR A 143 -7.64 -3.81 5.10
CA THR A 143 -6.79 -5.00 5.28
C THR A 143 -6.03 -5.35 4.02
N SER A 144 -6.68 -5.36 2.85
CA SER A 144 -6.07 -5.62 1.55
C SER A 144 -5.64 -4.34 0.86
N ASP A 145 -6.47 -3.32 0.87
CA ASP A 145 -6.25 -2.03 0.25
C ASP A 145 -6.19 -0.92 1.31
N THR A 146 -5.01 -0.47 1.80
CA THR A 146 -3.76 -1.19 1.56
C THR A 146 -2.83 -1.14 2.79
N LYS A 147 -3.41 -1.17 4.01
CA LYS A 147 -2.63 -1.21 5.27
C LYS A 147 -1.69 -2.41 5.34
N ALA A 148 -2.05 -3.54 4.68
CA ALA A 148 -1.14 -4.69 4.57
C ALA A 148 0.16 -4.32 3.84
N SER A 149 0.11 -3.53 2.79
CA SER A 149 1.31 -3.08 2.07
C SER A 149 2.16 -2.13 2.93
N VAL A 150 1.52 -1.18 3.64
CA VAL A 150 2.22 -0.32 4.61
C VAL A 150 2.90 -1.19 5.67
N MET A 151 2.17 -2.13 6.26
CA MET A 151 2.73 -3.06 7.24
C MET A 151 3.91 -3.85 6.67
N ALA A 152 3.80 -4.36 5.44
CA ALA A 152 4.80 -5.24 4.85
C ALA A 152 6.17 -4.55 4.71
N PHE A 153 6.22 -3.33 4.17
CA PHE A 153 7.51 -2.67 4.02
C PHE A 153 8.05 -2.13 5.35
N PHE A 154 7.20 -1.68 6.29
CA PHE A 154 7.66 -1.32 7.64
C PHE A 154 8.23 -2.54 8.39
N GLN A 155 7.55 -3.68 8.31
CA GLN A 155 8.00 -4.92 8.96
C GLN A 155 9.32 -5.41 8.38
N ALA A 156 9.46 -5.41 7.05
CA ALA A 156 10.70 -5.83 6.41
C ALA A 156 11.88 -4.95 6.83
N VAL A 157 11.69 -3.64 6.89
CA VAL A 157 12.74 -2.71 7.33
C VAL A 157 13.02 -2.89 8.83
N GLU A 158 12.00 -3.03 9.67
CA GLU A 158 12.15 -3.30 11.11
C GLU A 158 13.00 -4.54 11.38
N GLU A 159 12.80 -5.62 10.62
CA GLU A 159 13.56 -6.87 10.75
C GLU A 159 15.01 -6.69 10.27
N LEU A 160 15.21 -6.07 9.13
CA LEU A 160 16.55 -5.80 8.62
C LEU A 160 17.36 -4.90 9.58
N LEU A 161 16.69 -3.93 10.22
CA LEU A 161 17.32 -3.09 11.25
C LEU A 161 17.69 -3.91 12.50
N LYS A 162 16.85 -4.86 12.93
CA LYS A 162 17.17 -5.78 14.05
C LYS A 162 18.39 -6.64 13.75
N GLU A 163 18.57 -7.02 12.48
CA GLU A 163 19.75 -7.77 12.02
C GLU A 163 20.99 -6.89 11.84
N GLY A 164 20.88 -5.57 12.03
CA GLY A 164 21.98 -4.62 11.83
C GLY A 164 22.32 -4.37 10.35
N TYR A 165 21.39 -4.70 9.45
CA TYR A 165 21.58 -4.47 8.01
C TYR A 165 21.57 -2.97 7.68
N THR A 166 22.43 -2.58 6.75
CA THR A 166 22.42 -1.23 6.14
C THR A 166 22.34 -1.38 4.62
N PRO A 167 21.42 -0.71 3.93
CA PRO A 167 21.25 -0.84 2.49
C PRO A 167 22.43 -0.24 1.72
N LYS A 168 22.66 -0.70 0.49
CA LYS A 168 23.71 -0.16 -0.39
C LYS A 168 23.34 1.19 -1.02
N CYS A 169 22.06 1.47 -1.16
CA CYS A 169 21.52 2.75 -1.65
C CYS A 169 20.45 3.26 -0.69
N ASP A 170 20.11 4.53 -0.78
CA ASP A 170 19.04 5.10 0.02
C ASP A 170 17.71 4.39 -0.28
N VAL A 171 16.93 4.08 0.76
CA VAL A 171 15.60 3.50 0.64
C VAL A 171 14.59 4.46 1.23
N TYR A 172 13.54 4.75 0.48
CA TYR A 172 12.44 5.63 0.91
C TYR A 172 11.19 4.80 1.12
N LEU A 173 10.50 5.03 2.26
CA LEU A 173 9.19 4.50 2.55
C LEU A 173 8.20 5.65 2.52
N ALA A 174 7.24 5.62 1.61
CA ALA A 174 6.23 6.65 1.46
C ALA A 174 4.83 6.11 1.70
N SER A 175 4.02 6.85 2.46
CA SER A 175 2.63 6.50 2.70
C SER A 175 1.74 7.74 2.57
N SER A 176 0.91 7.77 1.53
CA SER A 176 -0.04 8.85 1.30
C SER A 176 -1.30 8.68 2.17
N CYS A 177 -2.00 9.78 2.42
CA CYS A 177 -3.21 9.79 3.24
C CYS A 177 -4.47 10.27 2.49
N THR A 178 -4.38 10.42 1.16
CA THR A 178 -5.48 10.89 0.30
C THR A 178 -5.53 10.14 -1.03
N GLU A 179 -5.09 8.90 -1.08
CA GLU A 179 -5.04 8.10 -2.31
C GLU A 179 -6.44 7.80 -2.82
N GLU A 180 -7.33 7.36 -1.93
CA GLU A 180 -8.68 6.86 -2.21
C GLU A 180 -9.59 7.91 -2.90
N TRP A 181 -9.22 9.17 -2.82
CA TRP A 181 -9.93 10.28 -3.46
C TRP A 181 -9.09 11.00 -4.52
N ALA A 182 -8.02 10.38 -5.01
CA ALA A 182 -7.07 10.99 -5.93
C ALA A 182 -6.62 12.38 -5.46
N GLY A 183 -6.38 12.53 -4.15
CA GLY A 183 -5.97 13.77 -3.52
C GLY A 183 -4.51 14.13 -3.79
N ASP A 184 -4.02 15.13 -3.12
CA ASP A 184 -2.69 15.72 -3.36
C ASP A 184 -1.56 15.09 -2.53
N GLY A 185 -1.85 14.00 -1.78
CA GLY A 185 -0.86 13.34 -0.92
C GLY A 185 0.35 12.83 -1.67
N ALA A 186 0.16 12.02 -2.71
CA ALA A 186 1.25 11.55 -3.55
C ALA A 186 1.98 12.69 -4.28
N PRO A 187 1.32 13.68 -4.90
CA PRO A 187 1.97 14.90 -5.42
C PRO A 187 2.83 15.64 -4.40
N LYS A 188 2.38 15.77 -3.15
CA LYS A 188 3.16 16.41 -2.08
C LYS A 188 4.43 15.62 -1.74
N ILE A 189 4.33 14.30 -1.65
CA ILE A 189 5.50 13.43 -1.45
C ILE A 189 6.49 13.58 -2.62
N VAL A 190 6.01 13.57 -3.87
CA VAL A 190 6.85 13.79 -5.06
C VAL A 190 7.58 15.14 -4.99
N LYS A 191 6.87 16.20 -4.60
CA LYS A 191 7.49 17.52 -4.45
C LYS A 191 8.61 17.51 -3.40
N GLU A 192 8.44 16.81 -2.29
CA GLU A 192 9.48 16.66 -1.27
C GLU A 192 10.69 15.88 -1.83
N LEU A 193 10.47 14.78 -2.55
CA LEU A 193 11.52 14.01 -3.20
C LEU A 193 12.28 14.85 -4.24
N GLN A 194 11.62 15.77 -4.95
CA GLN A 194 12.25 16.73 -5.86
C GLN A 194 13.13 17.72 -5.10
N HIS A 195 12.68 18.26 -3.97
CA HIS A 195 13.50 19.10 -3.10
C HIS A 195 14.77 18.41 -2.63
N LEU A 196 14.71 17.09 -2.41
CA LEU A 196 15.87 16.27 -2.07
C LEU A 196 16.74 15.90 -3.29
N SER A 197 16.41 16.40 -4.49
CA SER A 197 17.14 16.15 -5.76
C SER A 197 17.20 14.65 -6.13
N LEU A 198 16.12 13.91 -5.87
CA LEU A 198 16.06 12.47 -6.08
C LEU A 198 15.35 12.08 -7.39
N ILE A 199 14.54 12.97 -7.94
CA ILE A 199 13.79 12.79 -9.19
C ILE A 199 13.72 14.09 -9.98
#